data_e426783140dbc073e8006690fa7c8b71
#
_entry.id   e426783140dbc073e8006690fa7c8b71
#
_cell.length_a   1.000
_cell.length_b   1.000
_cell.length_c   1.000
_cell.angle_alpha   90.00
_cell.angle_beta   90.00
_cell.angle_gamma   90.00
#
_symmetry.space_group_name_H-M   'P 1'
#
loop_
_entity.id
_entity.type
_entity.pdbx_description
1 polymer ?
#
loop_
_entity_poly.entity_id
_entity_poly.type
_entity_poly.pdbx_seq_one_letter_code
_entity_poly.pdbx_strand_id
1 'polypeptide(L)'
;VADYPGFIAIETGEDNGLPLSIAWSLPDGRIKQTLIQPDDSWINEDSNVMGAYSIEELESLGVSPLDVIRELENDHFSATLYTSDNGDDDAALARLFDTYGLDPFVELAPAKVLYDHLGPGEWHRLRSDAFNDLGLEPMRPEHEIEVMLTLHRQLNEQD
;
A
#
# COMPACT_ATOMS: atom_id res chain seq x y z
N VAL A 1 16.18 18.57 -6.98
CA VAL A 1 15.68 17.60 -6.03
C VAL A 1 15.21 16.37 -6.79
N ALA A 2 15.77 15.21 -6.45
CA ALA A 2 15.37 13.96 -7.10
C ALA A 2 13.98 13.54 -6.65
N ASP A 3 13.19 13.07 -7.60
CA ASP A 3 11.87 12.55 -7.30
C ASP A 3 11.98 11.20 -6.59
N TYR A 4 11.04 10.95 -5.68
CA TYR A 4 10.93 9.65 -5.03
C TYR A 4 10.18 8.67 -5.95
N PRO A 5 10.55 7.38 -5.91
CA PRO A 5 9.70 6.35 -6.52
C PRO A 5 8.32 6.36 -5.89
N GLY A 6 7.31 5.92 -6.63
CA GLY A 6 5.99 5.72 -6.06
C GLY A 6 5.94 4.43 -5.27
N PHE A 7 5.68 4.52 -3.98
CA PHE A 7 5.49 3.36 -3.11
C PHE A 7 4.00 3.18 -2.84
N ILE A 8 3.56 1.94 -2.69
CA ILE A 8 2.16 1.61 -2.40
C ILE A 8 2.09 0.51 -1.35
N ALA A 9 1.09 0.59 -0.48
CA ALA A 9 0.81 -0.45 0.49
C ALA A 9 -0.69 -0.55 0.72
N ILE A 10 -1.19 -1.76 0.87
CA ILE A 10 -2.63 -2.03 1.06
C ILE A 10 -2.79 -2.93 2.27
N GLU A 11 -3.64 -2.51 3.20
CA GLU A 11 -4.03 -3.33 4.34
C GLU A 11 -5.21 -4.19 3.96
N THR A 12 -5.15 -5.49 4.25
CA THR A 12 -6.20 -6.43 3.88
C THR A 12 -6.77 -7.12 5.12
N GLY A 13 -8.01 -7.62 4.99
CA GLY A 13 -8.61 -8.47 6.01
C GLY A 13 -7.90 -9.82 6.07
N GLU A 14 -7.68 -10.33 7.29
CA GLU A 14 -6.93 -11.58 7.51
C GLU A 14 -7.57 -12.79 6.85
N ASP A 15 -8.90 -12.86 6.88
CA ASP A 15 -9.63 -14.06 6.44
C ASP A 15 -10.00 -14.06 4.95
N ASN A 16 -10.12 -12.90 4.34
CA ASN A 16 -10.69 -12.80 3.01
C ASN A 16 -9.84 -12.00 2.01
N GLY A 17 -8.77 -11.35 2.47
CA GLY A 17 -7.90 -10.58 1.59
C GLY A 17 -8.53 -9.34 0.99
N LEU A 18 -9.66 -8.86 1.53
CA LEU A 18 -10.33 -7.67 1.04
C LEU A 18 -9.54 -6.41 1.39
N PRO A 19 -9.41 -5.46 0.45
CA PRO A 19 -8.68 -4.23 0.74
C PRO A 19 -9.46 -3.34 1.70
N LEU A 20 -8.83 -2.95 2.81
CA LEU A 20 -9.43 -2.17 3.89
C LEU A 20 -8.91 -0.74 3.94
N SER A 21 -7.63 -0.56 3.68
CA SER A 21 -7.03 0.77 3.57
C SER A 21 -5.88 0.72 2.56
N ILE A 22 -5.55 1.88 2.01
CA ILE A 22 -4.53 1.98 0.99
C ILE A 22 -3.74 3.27 1.22
N ALA A 23 -2.43 3.21 0.93
CA ALA A 23 -1.57 4.38 0.95
C ALA A 23 -0.63 4.33 -0.24
N TRP A 24 -0.26 5.50 -0.76
CA TRP A 24 0.78 5.61 -1.77
C TRP A 24 1.52 6.95 -1.61
N SER A 25 2.74 6.99 -2.14
CA SER A 25 3.54 8.19 -2.07
C SER A 25 3.52 8.94 -3.40
N LEU A 26 3.81 10.24 -3.32
CA LEU A 26 3.91 11.13 -4.48
C LEU A 26 5.39 11.43 -4.76
N PRO A 27 5.72 11.95 -5.95
CA PRO A 27 7.12 12.23 -6.31
C PRO A 27 7.85 13.14 -5.31
N ASP A 28 7.14 14.00 -4.60
CA ASP A 28 7.73 14.91 -3.60
C ASP A 28 7.88 14.27 -2.22
N GLY A 29 7.51 12.99 -2.07
CA GLY A 29 7.62 12.27 -0.80
C GLY A 29 6.40 12.38 0.10
N ARG A 30 5.34 13.08 -0.32
CA ARG A 30 4.10 13.11 0.46
C ARG A 30 3.40 11.77 0.39
N ILE A 31 2.67 11.45 1.45
CA ILE A 31 1.94 10.19 1.57
C ILE A 31 0.44 10.48 1.57
N LYS A 32 -0.30 9.77 0.73
CA LYS A 32 -1.75 9.76 0.76
C LYS A 32 -2.21 8.44 1.38
N GLN A 33 -3.21 8.50 2.25
CA GLN A 33 -3.76 7.31 2.91
C GLN A 33 -5.26 7.49 3.06
N THR A 34 -6.01 6.42 2.84
CA THR A 34 -7.45 6.43 3.08
C THR A 34 -7.94 5.04 3.45
N LEU A 35 -9.03 5.01 4.23
CA LEU A 35 -9.80 3.79 4.43
C LEU A 35 -10.64 3.56 3.17
N ILE A 36 -10.90 2.31 2.85
CA ILE A 36 -11.69 1.92 1.68
C ILE A 36 -13.07 1.50 2.14
N GLN A 37 -14.10 2.17 1.60
CA GLN A 37 -15.48 1.78 1.82
C GLN A 37 -15.70 0.40 1.20
N PRO A 38 -16.25 -0.58 1.95
CA PRO A 38 -16.45 -1.91 1.35
C PRO A 38 -17.53 -1.86 0.27
N ASP A 39 -17.27 -2.54 -0.84
CA ASP A 39 -18.28 -2.74 -1.83
C ASP A 39 -19.34 -3.73 -1.28
N ASP A 40 -20.59 -3.57 -1.66
CA ASP A 40 -21.67 -4.45 -1.19
C ASP A 40 -21.37 -5.93 -1.49
N SER A 41 -20.72 -6.21 -2.60
CA SER A 41 -20.35 -7.58 -2.98
C SER A 41 -19.31 -8.21 -2.06
N TRP A 42 -18.60 -7.40 -1.27
CA TRP A 42 -17.58 -7.88 -0.33
C TRP A 42 -18.16 -8.20 1.05
N ILE A 43 -19.34 -7.70 1.36
CA ILE A 43 -19.92 -7.81 2.70
C ILE A 43 -20.57 -9.17 2.87
N ASN A 44 -20.15 -9.90 3.91
CA ASN A 44 -20.78 -11.14 4.32
C ASN A 44 -21.81 -10.84 5.40
N GLU A 45 -23.04 -11.31 5.23
CA GLU A 45 -24.15 -11.04 6.14
C GLU A 45 -23.86 -11.43 7.60
N ASP A 46 -22.95 -12.37 7.81
CA ASP A 46 -22.64 -12.88 9.14
C ASP A 46 -21.52 -12.12 9.85
N SER A 47 -20.95 -11.08 9.23
CA SER A 47 -19.81 -10.36 9.79
C SER A 47 -20.06 -8.85 9.85
N ASN A 48 -19.80 -8.26 11.03
CA ASN A 48 -19.84 -6.81 11.22
C ASN A 48 -18.45 -6.20 11.28
N VAL A 49 -17.41 -7.00 11.09
CA VAL A 49 -16.03 -6.56 11.24
C VAL A 49 -15.22 -7.03 10.03
N MET A 50 -14.36 -6.13 9.52
CA MET A 50 -13.41 -6.44 8.46
C MET A 50 -12.02 -6.06 8.98
N GLY A 51 -11.22 -7.08 9.30
CA GLY A 51 -9.91 -6.85 9.89
C GLY A 51 -10.01 -6.12 11.23
N ALA A 52 -9.28 -5.03 11.38
CA ALA A 52 -9.28 -4.20 12.59
C ALA A 52 -10.43 -3.18 12.62
N TYR A 53 -11.29 -3.13 11.60
CA TYR A 53 -12.32 -2.11 11.44
C TYR A 53 -13.72 -2.71 11.48
N SER A 54 -14.68 -1.96 11.99
CA SER A 54 -16.11 -2.31 11.82
C SER A 54 -16.55 -1.88 10.42
N ILE A 55 -17.56 -2.56 9.88
CA ILE A 55 -18.12 -2.19 8.57
C ILE A 55 -18.66 -0.76 8.63
N GLU A 56 -19.32 -0.39 9.73
CA GLU A 56 -19.83 0.97 9.92
C GLU A 56 -18.74 2.02 9.86
N GLU A 57 -17.59 1.73 10.46
CA GLU A 57 -16.42 2.61 10.46
C GLU A 57 -15.88 2.81 9.04
N LEU A 58 -15.75 1.72 8.29
CA LEU A 58 -15.28 1.78 6.90
C LEU A 58 -16.28 2.52 6.00
N GLU A 59 -17.56 2.32 6.21
CA GLU A 59 -18.60 3.02 5.45
C GLU A 59 -18.63 4.52 5.74
N SER A 60 -18.41 4.90 7.00
CA SER A 60 -18.45 6.30 7.42
C SER A 60 -17.20 7.08 7.07
N LEU A 61 -16.03 6.47 7.21
CA LEU A 61 -14.75 7.14 7.06
C LEU A 61 -14.03 6.81 5.75
N GLY A 62 -14.44 5.73 5.08
CA GLY A 62 -13.80 5.26 3.88
C GLY A 62 -14.24 5.99 2.62
N VAL A 63 -13.42 5.85 1.58
CA VAL A 63 -13.68 6.36 0.24
C VAL A 63 -14.12 5.17 -0.62
N SER A 64 -15.09 5.39 -1.52
CA SER A 64 -15.57 4.30 -2.37
C SER A 64 -14.41 3.72 -3.19
N PRO A 65 -14.42 2.41 -3.48
CA PRO A 65 -13.35 1.80 -4.28
C PRO A 65 -13.15 2.49 -5.64
N LEU A 66 -14.22 2.91 -6.29
CA LEU A 66 -14.10 3.58 -7.58
C LEU A 66 -13.39 4.93 -7.46
N ASP A 67 -13.68 5.69 -6.40
CA ASP A 67 -13.01 6.97 -6.15
C ASP A 67 -11.54 6.77 -5.80
N VAL A 68 -11.20 5.70 -5.09
CA VAL A 68 -9.82 5.32 -4.82
C VAL A 68 -9.08 5.06 -6.14
N ILE A 69 -9.70 4.28 -7.05
CA ILE A 69 -9.12 3.97 -8.36
C ILE A 69 -8.90 5.26 -9.15
N ARG A 70 -9.86 6.17 -9.15
CA ARG A 70 -9.75 7.44 -9.88
C ARG A 70 -8.62 8.32 -9.34
N GLU A 71 -8.46 8.36 -8.03
CA GLU A 71 -7.39 9.13 -7.42
C GLU A 71 -6.02 8.53 -7.73
N LEU A 72 -5.92 7.21 -7.69
CA LEU A 72 -4.69 6.51 -8.07
C LEU A 72 -4.35 6.78 -9.56
N GLU A 73 -5.35 6.75 -10.43
CA GLU A 73 -5.17 7.07 -11.85
C GLU A 73 -4.63 8.49 -12.03
N ASN A 74 -5.18 9.43 -11.29
CA ASN A 74 -4.74 10.82 -11.35
C ASN A 74 -3.29 10.98 -10.94
N ASP A 75 -2.85 10.23 -9.91
CA ASP A 75 -1.51 10.36 -9.37
C ASP A 75 -0.46 9.51 -10.08
N HIS A 76 -0.84 8.31 -10.57
CA HIS A 76 0.11 7.27 -11.01
C HIS A 76 -0.30 6.50 -12.26
N PHE A 77 -1.03 7.10 -13.17
CA PHE A 77 -1.45 6.40 -14.40
C PHE A 77 -0.25 5.83 -15.16
N SER A 78 -0.32 4.54 -15.48
CA SER A 78 0.72 3.80 -16.24
C SER A 78 2.08 3.74 -15.55
N ALA A 79 2.13 3.92 -14.24
CA ALA A 79 3.36 3.87 -13.48
C ALA A 79 3.65 2.48 -12.93
N THR A 80 4.91 2.23 -12.58
CA THR A 80 5.29 1.11 -11.73
C THR A 80 5.36 1.63 -10.30
N LEU A 81 4.65 0.96 -9.39
CA LEU A 81 4.66 1.27 -7.97
C LEU A 81 5.37 0.16 -7.22
N TYR A 82 6.02 0.50 -6.13
CA TYR A 82 6.86 -0.44 -5.40
C TYR A 82 6.26 -0.79 -4.05
N THR A 83 6.33 -2.07 -3.69
CA THR A 83 5.77 -2.59 -2.44
C THR A 83 6.88 -3.11 -1.55
N SER A 84 6.56 -3.29 -0.26
CA SER A 84 7.51 -3.88 0.68
C SER A 84 7.71 -5.38 0.48
N ASP A 85 6.89 -6.01 -0.35
CA ASP A 85 6.92 -7.47 -0.62
C ASP A 85 6.61 -8.31 0.62
N ASN A 86 5.87 -7.75 1.57
CA ASN A 86 5.51 -8.42 2.82
C ASN A 86 4.02 -8.76 2.95
N GLY A 87 3.24 -8.55 1.89
CA GLY A 87 1.82 -8.81 1.91
C GLY A 87 1.30 -9.15 0.54
N ASP A 88 -0.01 -9.20 0.43
CA ASP A 88 -0.70 -9.56 -0.80
C ASP A 88 -1.17 -8.32 -1.57
N ASP A 89 -0.31 -7.32 -1.71
CA ASP A 89 -0.68 -6.05 -2.36
C ASP A 89 -1.17 -6.25 -3.79
N ASP A 90 -0.53 -7.16 -4.54
CA ASP A 90 -0.96 -7.47 -5.91
C ASP A 90 -2.38 -8.00 -5.96
N ALA A 91 -2.69 -8.96 -5.09
CA ALA A 91 -4.01 -9.58 -5.03
C ALA A 91 -5.06 -8.58 -4.57
N ALA A 92 -4.72 -7.74 -3.59
CA ALA A 92 -5.62 -6.72 -3.06
C ALA A 92 -5.92 -5.65 -4.12
N LEU A 93 -4.91 -5.20 -4.85
CA LEU A 93 -5.10 -4.24 -5.92
C LEU A 93 -5.95 -4.82 -7.04
N ALA A 94 -5.68 -6.07 -7.43
CA ALA A 94 -6.45 -6.76 -8.44
C ALA A 94 -7.92 -6.88 -8.04
N ARG A 95 -8.18 -7.18 -6.75
CA ARG A 95 -9.54 -7.27 -6.21
C ARG A 95 -10.28 -5.95 -6.33
N LEU A 96 -9.58 -4.84 -6.02
CA LEU A 96 -10.14 -3.50 -6.11
C LEU A 96 -10.60 -3.19 -7.54
N PHE A 97 -9.75 -3.42 -8.53
CA PHE A 97 -10.07 -3.17 -9.94
C PHE A 97 -11.12 -4.13 -10.47
N ASP A 98 -11.01 -5.41 -10.10
CA ASP A 98 -11.91 -6.47 -10.59
C ASP A 98 -13.35 -6.24 -10.15
N THR A 99 -13.56 -5.55 -9.02
CA THR A 99 -14.89 -5.18 -8.54
C THR A 99 -15.69 -4.41 -9.59
N TYR A 100 -15.00 -3.68 -10.47
CA TYR A 100 -15.61 -2.89 -11.54
C TYR A 100 -15.31 -3.45 -12.92
N GLY A 101 -14.78 -4.65 -13.02
CA GLY A 101 -14.41 -5.26 -14.30
C GLY A 101 -13.29 -4.50 -15.00
N LEU A 102 -12.41 -3.85 -14.26
CA LEU A 102 -11.30 -3.07 -14.80
C LEU A 102 -9.99 -3.82 -14.64
N ASP A 103 -9.06 -3.59 -15.57
CA ASP A 103 -7.68 -4.08 -15.46
C ASP A 103 -6.84 -3.00 -14.77
N PRO A 104 -5.90 -3.38 -13.89
CA PRO A 104 -5.00 -2.40 -13.28
C PRO A 104 -4.18 -1.65 -14.33
N PHE A 105 -4.07 -0.35 -14.17
CA PHE A 105 -3.27 0.51 -15.06
C PHE A 105 -1.87 0.79 -14.48
N VAL A 106 -1.56 0.21 -13.33
CA VAL A 106 -0.23 0.28 -12.70
C VAL A 106 0.33 -1.13 -12.56
N GLU A 107 1.66 -1.22 -12.54
CA GLU A 107 2.36 -2.47 -12.25
C GLU A 107 2.95 -2.37 -10.86
N LEU A 108 2.98 -3.48 -10.13
CA LEU A 108 3.62 -3.53 -8.81
C LEU A 108 4.91 -4.34 -8.90
N ALA A 109 5.93 -3.86 -8.20
CA ALA A 109 7.22 -4.53 -8.10
C ALA A 109 7.74 -4.43 -6.67
N PRO A 110 8.57 -5.37 -6.22
CA PRO A 110 9.19 -5.26 -4.89
C PRO A 110 10.16 -4.08 -4.84
N ALA A 111 10.10 -3.29 -3.77
CA ALA A 111 10.98 -2.13 -3.63
C ALA A 111 12.47 -2.51 -3.66
N LYS A 112 12.82 -3.72 -3.22
CA LYS A 112 14.20 -4.20 -3.21
C LYS A 112 14.86 -4.19 -4.59
N VAL A 113 14.08 -4.25 -5.68
CA VAL A 113 14.66 -4.22 -7.04
C VAL A 113 15.28 -2.87 -7.38
N LEU A 114 14.95 -1.82 -6.62
CA LEU A 114 15.55 -0.50 -6.78
C LEU A 114 16.98 -0.42 -6.23
N TYR A 115 17.40 -1.42 -5.45
CA TYR A 115 18.65 -1.39 -4.67
C TYR A 115 19.47 -2.65 -4.95
N ASP A 116 20.07 -2.71 -6.13
CA ASP A 116 20.81 -3.88 -6.64
C ASP A 116 21.98 -4.27 -5.76
N HIS A 117 22.53 -3.32 -5.02
CA HIS A 117 23.71 -3.54 -4.20
C HIS A 117 23.41 -4.26 -2.88
N LEU A 118 22.12 -4.46 -2.54
CA LEU A 118 21.77 -5.15 -1.30
C LEU A 118 21.93 -6.66 -1.46
N GLY A 119 22.45 -7.30 -0.42
CA GLY A 119 22.58 -8.75 -0.36
C GLY A 119 21.26 -9.43 0.02
N PRO A 120 21.24 -10.78 -0.07
CA PRO A 120 20.05 -11.54 0.30
C PRO A 120 19.62 -11.26 1.73
N GLY A 121 18.32 -10.97 1.93
CA GLY A 121 17.75 -10.70 3.24
C GLY A 121 18.08 -9.34 3.83
N GLU A 122 18.93 -8.56 3.17
CA GLU A 122 19.34 -7.24 3.69
C GLU A 122 18.16 -6.25 3.68
N TRP A 123 17.32 -6.26 2.66
CA TRP A 123 16.13 -5.42 2.62
C TRP A 123 15.22 -5.68 3.83
N HIS A 124 14.96 -6.96 4.13
CA HIS A 124 14.10 -7.31 5.28
C HIS A 124 14.70 -6.85 6.60
N ARG A 125 16.03 -6.97 6.76
CA ARG A 125 16.72 -6.52 7.95
C ARG A 125 16.62 -5.00 8.10
N LEU A 126 16.89 -4.26 7.03
CA LEU A 126 16.81 -2.80 7.04
C LEU A 126 15.39 -2.32 7.33
N ARG A 127 14.41 -3.00 6.76
CA ARG A 127 13.00 -2.69 7.00
C ARG A 127 12.64 -2.89 8.48
N SER A 128 12.99 -4.04 9.05
CA SER A 128 12.73 -4.32 10.46
C SER A 128 13.40 -3.30 11.38
N ASP A 129 14.65 -2.98 11.10
CA ASP A 129 15.39 -1.98 11.88
C ASP A 129 14.71 -0.61 11.80
N ALA A 130 14.26 -0.20 10.62
CA ALA A 130 13.60 1.08 10.43
C ALA A 130 12.27 1.16 11.20
N PHE A 131 11.47 0.08 11.19
CA PHE A 131 10.24 0.05 11.97
C PHE A 131 10.51 0.22 13.47
N ASN A 132 11.55 -0.45 13.98
CA ASN A 132 11.94 -0.31 15.39
C ASN A 132 12.45 1.08 15.71
N ASP A 133 13.32 1.62 14.88
CA ASP A 133 13.95 2.92 15.11
C ASP A 133 12.93 4.07 15.05
N LEU A 134 11.96 3.98 14.17
CA LEU A 134 10.93 5.00 13.98
C LEU A 134 9.72 4.80 14.89
N GLY A 135 9.61 3.65 15.55
CA GLY A 135 8.47 3.33 16.41
C GLY A 135 7.18 3.14 15.62
N LEU A 136 7.27 2.63 14.39
CA LEU A 136 6.13 2.42 13.51
C LEU A 136 5.66 0.97 13.55
N GLU A 137 4.44 0.73 13.08
CA GLU A 137 3.83 -0.60 13.08
C GLU A 137 3.80 -1.20 11.69
N PRO A 138 4.37 -2.42 11.51
CA PRO A 138 4.28 -3.14 10.23
C PRO A 138 2.83 -3.39 9.84
N MET A 139 2.58 -3.50 8.55
CA MET A 139 1.28 -3.80 7.93
C MET A 139 0.28 -2.65 8.00
N ARG A 140 0.64 -1.49 8.54
CA ARG A 140 -0.15 -0.27 8.40
C ARG A 140 0.33 0.45 7.14
N PRO A 141 -0.55 0.72 6.17
CA PRO A 141 -0.12 1.24 4.87
C PRO A 141 0.74 2.49 4.95
N GLU A 142 0.32 3.50 5.71
CA GLU A 142 1.07 4.74 5.83
C GLU A 142 2.44 4.53 6.49
N HIS A 143 2.54 3.59 7.42
CA HIS A 143 3.80 3.26 8.08
C HIS A 143 4.74 2.51 7.13
N GLU A 144 4.20 1.59 6.33
CA GLU A 144 4.97 0.88 5.32
C GLU A 144 5.58 1.85 4.31
N ILE A 145 4.80 2.83 3.86
CA ILE A 145 5.28 3.85 2.93
C ILE A 145 6.38 4.70 3.56
N GLU A 146 6.17 5.12 4.81
CA GLU A 146 7.15 5.96 5.52
C GLU A 146 8.49 5.25 5.67
N VAL A 147 8.47 3.96 5.98
CA VAL A 147 9.69 3.15 6.07
C VAL A 147 10.37 3.06 4.71
N MET A 148 9.62 2.80 3.64
CA MET A 148 10.21 2.72 2.30
C MET A 148 10.82 4.05 1.86
N LEU A 149 10.17 5.17 2.15
CA LEU A 149 10.73 6.49 1.85
C LEU A 149 12.00 6.76 2.65
N THR A 150 12.00 6.39 3.93
CA THR A 150 13.16 6.55 4.81
C THR A 150 14.35 5.73 4.30
N LEU A 151 14.11 4.47 3.94
CA LEU A 151 15.16 3.60 3.41
C LEU A 151 15.68 4.12 2.06
N HIS A 152 14.80 4.62 1.22
CA HIS A 152 15.20 5.20 -0.05
C HIS A 152 16.17 6.36 0.15
N ARG A 153 15.86 7.26 1.09
CA ARG A 153 16.75 8.39 1.42
C ARG A 153 18.11 7.88 1.91
N GLN A 154 18.10 6.93 2.85
CA GLN A 154 19.33 6.39 3.44
C GLN A 154 20.21 5.69 2.40
N LEU A 155 19.60 4.89 1.53
CA LEU A 155 20.34 4.09 0.54
C LEU A 155 20.89 4.97 -0.59
N ASN A 156 20.20 6.04 -0.94
CA ASN A 156 20.67 6.96 -1.97
C ASN A 156 21.75 7.92 -1.46
N GLU A 157 21.72 8.27 -0.18
CA GLU A 157 22.72 9.17 0.41
C GLU A 157 24.10 8.50 0.55
N GLN A 158 24.16 7.17 0.44
CA GLN A 158 25.40 6.41 0.54
C GLN A 158 26.14 6.30 -0.81
N ASP A 159 25.57 6.82 -1.86
CA ASP A 159 26.21 6.86 -3.18
C ASP A 159 27.06 8.16 -3.33
#